data_fda9d3236a935b935d13dc7a801d5032
#
_entry.id   fda9d3236a935b935d13dc7a801d5032
#
_cell.length_a   1.000
_cell.length_b   1.000
_cell.length_c   1.000
_cell.angle_alpha   90.00
_cell.angle_beta   90.00
_cell.angle_gamma   90.00
#
_symmetry.space_group_name_H-M   'P 1'
#
loop_
_entity.id
_entity.type
_entity.pdbx_description
1 polymer ?
#
loop_
_entity_poly.entity_id
_entity_poly.type
_entity_poly.pdbx_seq_one_letter_code
_entity_poly.pdbx_strand_id
1 'polypeptide(L)'
;MISEEVFSSICGPPIAANTAISKDVGVYAHSLTPSWTVKSSFKKSSTPVHCLALSDSHVFAAQDQKAHVHVYSRLRGNQESLVPFQERIKCLALAGDVLVLGTVEGRLILWETCTGRQVTTPPCHVQAVSCIAVSPHHILSASEDSNVNVWSLAHLLESGQDVGLEPDRTLSNHRAAITDLVLGPSSNPETNLCVSASKDKTCILWNYLTGQVLRTLLFPTSPLCIALDPCARALFVSSEDGNLYLVDFFGDKPLLGSRSAELASIVVQVNSPLGVADEEAGSASCLSVSYDGTSVLTGHTKGKILKWNLVDNSHPTELANLNASVTNMIMAPLLRGKASSQTVTVVKPNQAQRQYTLTAQLEGNLSSNSRFDQMLNSKGFSPETIAEAIASLSAPSSGGSDDMDLKRQNDELREIIKEQQALQKATMERYAEAK
;
A
#
# COMPACT_ATOMS: atom_id res chain seq x y z
N MET A 1 17.46 5.11 16.58
CA MET A 1 16.52 3.99 16.45
C MET A 1 15.21 4.54 15.96
N ILE A 2 14.70 4.04 14.87
CA ILE A 2 13.35 4.39 14.37
C ILE A 2 12.39 3.64 15.29
N SER A 3 11.49 4.36 15.95
CA SER A 3 10.48 3.72 16.77
C SER A 3 9.19 3.59 15.97
N GLU A 4 8.65 2.39 15.94
CA GLU A 4 7.44 2.03 15.21
C GLU A 4 6.33 1.63 16.17
N GLU A 5 5.10 1.93 15.76
CA GLU A 5 3.89 1.41 16.41
C GLU A 5 3.33 0.27 15.56
N VAL A 6 2.88 -0.78 16.20
CA VAL A 6 2.26 -1.92 15.55
C VAL A 6 0.78 -1.94 15.93
N PHE A 7 -0.07 -1.83 14.92
CA PHE A 7 -1.51 -2.00 15.11
C PHE A 7 -1.89 -3.41 14.72
N SER A 8 -2.52 -4.12 15.64
CA SER A 8 -3.03 -5.46 15.42
C SER A 8 -4.53 -5.52 15.67
N SER A 9 -5.23 -6.32 14.89
CA SER A 9 -6.65 -6.58 15.12
C SER A 9 -6.92 -8.08 15.31
N ILE A 10 -7.96 -8.37 16.05
CA ILE A 10 -8.41 -9.73 16.30
C ILE A 10 -9.84 -9.93 15.80
N CYS A 11 -10.17 -11.17 15.45
CA CYS A 11 -11.50 -11.58 15.04
C CYS A 11 -11.85 -12.92 15.67
N GLY A 12 -13.11 -13.10 15.97
CA GLY A 12 -13.65 -14.35 16.51
C GLY A 12 -13.69 -14.40 18.04
N PRO A 13 -14.21 -15.50 18.57
CA PRO A 13 -14.31 -15.71 20.01
C PRO A 13 -12.91 -15.98 20.63
N PRO A 14 -12.73 -15.71 21.93
CA PRO A 14 -11.50 -16.04 22.63
C PRO A 14 -11.25 -17.56 22.62
N ILE A 15 -10.01 -17.95 22.37
CA ILE A 15 -9.58 -19.36 22.26
C ILE A 15 -9.60 -20.05 23.61
N ALA A 16 -9.13 -19.36 24.66
CA ALA A 16 -9.13 -19.88 26.03
C ALA A 16 -10.08 -19.07 26.93
N ALA A 17 -10.88 -19.77 27.74
CA ALA A 17 -11.98 -19.17 28.51
C ALA A 17 -11.54 -18.30 29.70
N ASN A 18 -10.32 -18.47 30.22
CA ASN A 18 -9.87 -17.91 31.50
C ASN A 18 -8.65 -16.97 31.34
N THR A 19 -8.66 -16.05 30.39
CA THR A 19 -7.58 -15.09 30.21
C THR A 19 -7.96 -13.71 30.70
N ALA A 20 -6.98 -12.97 31.22
CA ALA A 20 -7.11 -11.59 31.65
C ALA A 20 -7.35 -10.59 30.47
N ILE A 21 -7.37 -11.07 29.22
CA ILE A 21 -7.63 -10.27 28.04
C ILE A 21 -9.11 -9.94 27.99
N SER A 22 -9.41 -8.65 27.95
CA SER A 22 -10.78 -8.15 27.90
C SER A 22 -11.52 -8.69 26.68
N LYS A 23 -12.69 -9.32 26.88
CA LYS A 23 -13.55 -9.87 25.82
C LYS A 23 -14.05 -8.80 24.83
N ASP A 24 -13.93 -7.53 25.20
CA ASP A 24 -14.47 -6.40 24.41
C ASP A 24 -13.43 -5.69 23.55
N VAL A 25 -12.21 -6.17 23.51
CA VAL A 25 -11.12 -5.52 22.77
C VAL A 25 -10.94 -6.20 21.43
N GLY A 26 -10.76 -5.39 20.36
CA GLY A 26 -10.62 -5.90 19.01
C GLY A 26 -9.41 -5.39 18.27
N VAL A 27 -8.97 -4.16 18.53
CA VAL A 27 -7.78 -3.55 17.91
C VAL A 27 -6.85 -3.06 19.01
N TYR A 28 -5.56 -3.32 18.84
CA TYR A 28 -4.52 -2.92 19.78
C TYR A 28 -3.46 -2.10 19.07
N ALA A 29 -2.94 -1.09 19.72
CA ALA A 29 -1.72 -0.39 19.33
C ALA A 29 -0.59 -0.77 20.29
N HIS A 30 0.50 -1.29 19.75
CA HIS A 30 1.67 -1.71 20.48
C HIS A 30 2.88 -0.85 20.15
N SER A 31 3.79 -0.70 21.11
CA SER A 31 5.14 -0.20 20.87
C SER A 31 6.07 -1.38 20.68
N LEU A 32 6.91 -1.34 19.65
CA LEU A 32 7.93 -2.36 19.40
C LEU A 32 9.22 -2.07 20.16
N THR A 33 9.55 -0.80 20.35
CA THR A 33 10.79 -0.35 20.98
C THR A 33 10.50 0.55 22.18
N PRO A 34 11.23 0.46 23.31
CA PRO A 34 12.33 -0.46 23.64
C PRO A 34 11.85 -1.89 23.95
N SER A 35 10.58 -2.09 24.26
CA SER A 35 9.98 -3.40 24.55
C SER A 35 8.56 -3.45 24.03
N TRP A 36 8.07 -4.65 23.77
CA TRP A 36 6.69 -4.87 23.36
C TRP A 36 5.73 -4.49 24.50
N THR A 37 4.95 -3.45 24.28
CA THR A 37 3.96 -2.96 25.26
C THR A 37 2.71 -2.48 24.54
N VAL A 38 1.54 -2.74 25.15
CA VAL A 38 0.26 -2.22 24.65
C VAL A 38 0.14 -0.76 25.05
N LYS A 39 0.06 0.14 24.06
CA LYS A 39 -0.14 1.58 24.27
C LYS A 39 -1.61 1.95 24.41
N SER A 40 -2.41 1.45 23.49
CA SER A 40 -3.84 1.71 23.47
C SER A 40 -4.62 0.50 22.97
N SER A 41 -5.89 0.43 23.33
CA SER A 41 -6.80 -0.61 22.91
C SER A 41 -8.13 0.00 22.49
N PHE A 42 -8.62 -0.43 21.34
CA PHE A 42 -9.86 0.05 20.74
C PHE A 42 -10.93 -1.02 20.92
N LYS A 43 -11.95 -0.69 21.71
CA LYS A 43 -12.96 -1.64 22.18
C LYS A 43 -14.03 -1.93 21.15
N LYS A 44 -14.64 -3.12 21.24
CA LYS A 44 -15.84 -3.55 20.52
C LYS A 44 -15.66 -3.64 18.99
N SER A 45 -14.48 -4.11 18.56
CA SER A 45 -14.22 -4.32 17.14
C SER A 45 -13.88 -5.78 16.88
N SER A 46 -14.62 -6.45 16.01
CA SER A 46 -14.24 -7.74 15.43
C SER A 46 -13.93 -7.50 13.98
N THR A 47 -12.64 -7.53 13.64
CA THR A 47 -12.13 -7.04 12.34
C THR A 47 -11.59 -8.22 11.54
N PRO A 48 -12.21 -8.60 10.41
CA PRO A 48 -11.72 -9.69 9.56
C PRO A 48 -10.38 -9.36 8.90
N VAL A 49 -9.82 -10.33 8.20
CA VAL A 49 -8.58 -10.15 7.42
C VAL A 49 -8.78 -9.05 6.37
N HIS A 50 -7.73 -8.25 6.10
CA HIS A 50 -7.74 -7.10 5.18
C HIS A 50 -8.77 -6.01 5.49
N CYS A 51 -9.21 -5.91 6.75
CA CYS A 51 -10.25 -4.98 7.18
C CYS A 51 -9.79 -3.88 8.15
N LEU A 52 -8.49 -3.61 8.20
CA LEU A 52 -7.88 -2.57 9.02
C LEU A 52 -7.10 -1.59 8.13
N ALA A 53 -7.31 -0.28 8.31
CA ALA A 53 -6.48 0.76 7.69
C ALA A 53 -6.17 1.87 8.68
N LEU A 54 -5.06 2.54 8.47
CA LEU A 54 -4.54 3.60 9.33
C LEU A 54 -4.32 4.88 8.54
N SER A 55 -4.72 6.00 9.12
CA SER A 55 -4.22 7.33 8.75
C SER A 55 -3.35 7.90 9.89
N ASP A 56 -2.82 9.09 9.69
CA ASP A 56 -2.09 9.78 10.75
C ASP A 56 -2.98 10.08 11.96
N SER A 57 -4.26 10.31 11.74
CA SER A 57 -5.21 10.72 12.77
C SER A 57 -6.17 9.62 13.23
N HIS A 58 -6.51 8.67 12.37
CA HIS A 58 -7.58 7.70 12.61
C HIS A 58 -7.20 6.26 12.31
N VAL A 59 -7.93 5.35 12.94
CA VAL A 59 -7.92 3.92 12.68
C VAL A 59 -9.29 3.54 12.14
N PHE A 60 -9.34 2.92 10.97
CA PHE A 60 -10.55 2.44 10.32
C PHE A 60 -10.60 0.93 10.42
N ALA A 61 -11.69 0.39 10.96
CA ALA A 61 -11.87 -1.05 11.15
C ALA A 61 -13.26 -1.48 10.69
N ALA A 62 -13.32 -2.24 9.59
CA ALA A 62 -14.58 -2.85 9.18
C ALA A 62 -14.93 -4.00 10.11
N GLN A 63 -16.22 -4.19 10.33
CA GLN A 63 -16.74 -5.17 11.30
C GLN A 63 -17.13 -6.45 10.61
N ASP A 64 -16.79 -7.57 11.25
CA ASP A 64 -17.09 -8.90 10.73
C ASP A 64 -18.58 -9.08 10.42
N GLN A 65 -18.85 -9.56 9.20
CA GLN A 65 -20.18 -9.83 8.65
C GLN A 65 -21.17 -8.64 8.70
N LYS A 66 -20.68 -7.44 8.87
CA LYS A 66 -21.50 -6.23 8.95
C LYS A 66 -21.15 -5.24 7.85
N ALA A 67 -22.09 -4.36 7.56
CA ALA A 67 -21.94 -3.31 6.56
C ALA A 67 -21.57 -1.96 7.22
N HIS A 68 -20.61 -1.95 8.13
CA HIS A 68 -20.16 -0.70 8.73
C HIS A 68 -18.69 -0.73 9.15
N VAL A 69 -18.11 0.46 9.19
CA VAL A 69 -16.75 0.74 9.61
C VAL A 69 -16.76 1.53 10.91
N HIS A 70 -15.98 1.07 11.87
CA HIS A 70 -15.67 1.84 13.07
C HIS A 70 -14.49 2.79 12.79
N VAL A 71 -14.62 4.03 13.19
CA VAL A 71 -13.58 5.04 13.10
C VAL A 71 -13.14 5.40 14.51
N TYR A 72 -11.87 5.21 14.79
CA TYR A 72 -11.26 5.52 16.08
C TYR A 72 -10.22 6.62 15.94
N SER A 73 -10.15 7.50 16.93
CA SER A 73 -9.05 8.46 17.02
C SER A 73 -7.78 7.77 17.47
N ARG A 74 -6.72 7.92 16.68
CA ARG A 74 -5.40 7.37 16.99
C ARG A 74 -4.78 8.03 18.23
N LEU A 75 -5.02 9.34 18.42
CA LEU A 75 -4.52 10.10 19.56
C LEU A 75 -5.28 9.83 20.84
N ARG A 76 -6.63 9.81 20.76
CA ARG A 76 -7.52 9.72 21.92
C ARG A 76 -7.85 8.28 22.32
N GLY A 77 -7.67 7.33 21.40
CA GLY A 77 -8.01 5.92 21.63
C GLY A 77 -9.50 5.63 21.74
N ASN A 78 -10.38 6.60 21.42
CA ASN A 78 -11.83 6.46 21.49
C ASN A 78 -12.45 6.25 20.10
N GLN A 79 -13.63 5.63 20.08
CA GLN A 79 -14.45 5.56 18.87
C GLN A 79 -15.11 6.91 18.62
N GLU A 80 -14.82 7.52 17.48
CA GLU A 80 -15.38 8.81 17.08
C GLU A 80 -16.66 8.64 16.27
N SER A 81 -16.69 7.66 15.38
CA SER A 81 -17.88 7.43 14.57
C SER A 81 -18.06 5.95 14.19
N LEU A 82 -19.30 5.66 13.82
CA LEU A 82 -19.71 4.42 13.18
C LEU A 82 -20.34 4.82 11.84
N VAL A 83 -19.79 4.28 10.75
CA VAL A 83 -20.20 4.62 9.40
C VAL A 83 -20.86 3.42 8.75
N PRO A 84 -22.17 3.46 8.48
CA PRO A 84 -22.88 2.39 7.79
C PRO A 84 -22.70 2.51 6.27
N PHE A 85 -22.65 1.37 5.61
CA PHE A 85 -22.64 1.22 4.16
C PHE A 85 -23.82 0.36 3.69
N GLN A 86 -24.05 0.27 2.39
CA GLN A 86 -25.18 -0.50 1.83
C GLN A 86 -24.90 -2.00 1.79
N GLU A 87 -23.64 -2.37 1.63
CA GLU A 87 -23.20 -3.75 1.44
C GLU A 87 -22.22 -4.19 2.50
N ARG A 88 -22.10 -5.50 2.70
CA ARG A 88 -21.12 -6.07 3.64
C ARG A 88 -19.71 -5.83 3.10
N ILE A 89 -18.84 -5.35 3.99
CA ILE A 89 -17.44 -5.04 3.68
C ILE A 89 -16.62 -6.30 3.90
N LYS A 90 -15.79 -6.64 2.92
CA LYS A 90 -14.89 -7.78 2.95
C LYS A 90 -13.43 -7.39 3.14
N CYS A 91 -13.05 -6.25 2.60
CA CYS A 91 -11.70 -5.69 2.74
C CYS A 91 -11.74 -4.15 2.66
N LEU A 92 -10.70 -3.50 3.14
CA LEU A 92 -10.56 -2.05 3.03
C LEU A 92 -9.08 -1.63 2.93
N ALA A 93 -8.85 -0.51 2.27
CA ALA A 93 -7.54 0.13 2.17
C ALA A 93 -7.71 1.65 2.14
N LEU A 94 -6.69 2.40 2.53
CA LEU A 94 -6.72 3.86 2.55
C LEU A 94 -5.76 4.43 1.50
N ALA A 95 -6.30 5.22 0.57
CA ALA A 95 -5.56 5.95 -0.46
C ALA A 95 -5.59 7.44 -0.13
N GLY A 96 -4.60 7.95 0.61
CA GLY A 96 -4.64 9.33 1.12
C GLY A 96 -5.83 9.53 2.05
N ASP A 97 -6.77 10.40 1.66
CA ASP A 97 -7.99 10.68 2.41
C ASP A 97 -9.22 9.89 1.92
N VAL A 98 -9.02 8.98 0.96
CA VAL A 98 -10.07 8.15 0.39
C VAL A 98 -10.00 6.74 0.95
N LEU A 99 -11.00 6.32 1.70
CA LEU A 99 -11.15 4.93 2.13
C LEU A 99 -11.82 4.12 1.04
N VAL A 100 -11.12 3.11 0.56
CA VAL A 100 -11.59 2.18 -0.47
C VAL A 100 -12.06 0.90 0.21
N LEU A 101 -13.28 0.50 -0.08
CA LEU A 101 -13.95 -0.64 0.53
C LEU A 101 -14.28 -1.66 -0.58
N GLY A 102 -13.91 -2.90 -0.38
CA GLY A 102 -14.33 -4.01 -1.21
C GLY A 102 -15.51 -4.74 -0.55
N THR A 103 -16.52 -5.04 -1.36
CA THR A 103 -17.76 -5.64 -0.88
C THR A 103 -17.85 -7.13 -1.21
N VAL A 104 -18.75 -7.82 -0.53
CA VAL A 104 -19.09 -9.22 -0.81
C VAL A 104 -19.75 -9.37 -2.18
N GLU A 105 -20.43 -8.33 -2.66
CA GLU A 105 -21.12 -8.30 -3.97
C GLU A 105 -20.16 -8.00 -5.16
N GLY A 106 -18.85 -7.92 -4.90
CA GLY A 106 -17.85 -7.67 -5.95
C GLY A 106 -17.76 -6.22 -6.41
N ARG A 107 -18.19 -5.26 -5.59
CA ARG A 107 -18.13 -3.81 -5.87
C ARG A 107 -17.03 -3.14 -5.06
N LEU A 108 -16.62 -1.96 -5.54
CA LEU A 108 -15.81 -1.03 -4.76
C LEU A 108 -16.67 0.15 -4.33
N ILE A 109 -16.49 0.56 -3.08
CA ILE A 109 -17.06 1.77 -2.53
C ILE A 109 -15.90 2.66 -2.11
N LEU A 110 -15.82 3.86 -2.67
CA LEU A 110 -14.86 4.89 -2.30
C LEU A 110 -15.56 5.89 -1.41
N TRP A 111 -14.95 6.18 -0.26
CA TRP A 111 -15.44 7.17 0.67
C TRP A 111 -14.34 8.18 0.98
N GLU A 112 -14.55 9.42 0.57
CA GLU A 112 -13.71 10.54 0.95
C GLU A 112 -14.00 10.91 2.41
N THR A 113 -13.06 10.66 3.28
CA THR A 113 -13.25 10.81 4.74
C THR A 113 -13.47 12.25 5.19
N CYS A 114 -12.91 13.23 4.47
CA CYS A 114 -13.00 14.66 4.80
C CYS A 114 -14.29 15.32 4.30
N THR A 115 -14.82 14.86 3.14
CA THR A 115 -16.01 15.47 2.51
C THR A 115 -17.29 14.69 2.73
N GLY A 116 -17.17 13.40 3.05
CA GLY A 116 -18.31 12.47 3.11
C GLY A 116 -18.81 12.01 1.74
N ARG A 117 -18.09 12.34 0.66
CA ARG A 117 -18.41 11.89 -0.69
C ARG A 117 -18.27 10.39 -0.79
N GLN A 118 -19.24 9.74 -1.41
CA GLN A 118 -19.23 8.31 -1.69
C GLN A 118 -19.40 8.06 -3.17
N VAL A 119 -18.53 7.22 -3.74
CA VAL A 119 -18.63 6.72 -5.10
C VAL A 119 -18.71 5.19 -5.02
N THR A 120 -19.65 4.59 -5.76
CA THR A 120 -19.80 3.13 -5.79
C THR A 120 -19.69 2.67 -7.23
N THR A 121 -18.81 1.70 -7.48
CA THR A 121 -18.67 1.10 -8.83
C THR A 121 -19.83 0.14 -9.11
N PRO A 122 -20.14 -0.14 -10.38
CA PRO A 122 -20.94 -1.32 -10.72
C PRO A 122 -20.21 -2.59 -10.24
N PRO A 123 -20.86 -3.77 -10.24
CA PRO A 123 -20.18 -5.03 -9.93
C PRO A 123 -19.04 -5.25 -10.92
N CYS A 124 -17.82 -5.18 -10.43
CA CYS A 124 -16.58 -5.28 -11.21
C CYS A 124 -15.90 -6.65 -11.07
N HIS A 125 -16.32 -7.40 -10.08
CA HIS A 125 -15.91 -8.78 -9.85
C HIS A 125 -17.15 -9.68 -9.75
N VAL A 126 -16.98 -10.93 -10.17
CA VAL A 126 -18.07 -11.93 -10.13
C VAL A 126 -18.27 -12.47 -8.72
N GLN A 127 -17.24 -12.41 -7.88
CA GLN A 127 -17.24 -12.85 -6.49
C GLN A 127 -16.77 -11.73 -5.57
N ALA A 128 -16.72 -12.02 -4.27
CA ALA A 128 -16.31 -11.05 -3.26
C ALA A 128 -14.90 -10.51 -3.52
N VAL A 129 -14.71 -9.23 -3.26
CA VAL A 129 -13.38 -8.60 -3.28
C VAL A 129 -12.61 -9.10 -2.06
N SER A 130 -11.55 -9.87 -2.25
CA SER A 130 -10.78 -10.48 -1.16
C SER A 130 -9.79 -9.51 -0.51
N CYS A 131 -9.10 -8.72 -1.30
CA CYS A 131 -8.12 -7.74 -0.82
C CYS A 131 -7.98 -6.56 -1.77
N ILE A 132 -7.48 -5.44 -1.24
CA ILE A 132 -7.27 -4.20 -1.97
C ILE A 132 -5.87 -3.69 -1.64
N ALA A 133 -5.13 -3.31 -2.66
CA ALA A 133 -3.87 -2.59 -2.52
C ALA A 133 -3.98 -1.22 -3.18
N VAL A 134 -3.38 -0.21 -2.57
CA VAL A 134 -3.50 1.18 -3.03
C VAL A 134 -2.13 1.79 -3.26
N SER A 135 -2.03 2.58 -4.33
CA SER A 135 -0.91 3.46 -4.60
C SER A 135 -1.42 4.91 -4.63
N PRO A 136 -0.56 5.93 -4.71
CA PRO A 136 -1.01 7.32 -4.80
C PRO A 136 -1.95 7.62 -5.97
N HIS A 137 -1.87 6.84 -7.05
CA HIS A 137 -2.61 7.08 -8.29
C HIS A 137 -3.52 5.94 -8.73
N HIS A 138 -3.29 4.73 -8.22
CA HIS A 138 -4.03 3.54 -8.65
C HIS A 138 -4.54 2.73 -7.47
N ILE A 139 -5.66 2.07 -7.69
CA ILE A 139 -6.25 1.09 -6.80
C ILE A 139 -6.21 -0.25 -7.53
N LEU A 140 -5.79 -1.29 -6.82
CA LEU A 140 -5.87 -2.65 -7.30
C LEU A 140 -6.83 -3.42 -6.40
N SER A 141 -7.85 -4.02 -7.00
CA SER A 141 -8.81 -4.89 -6.30
C SER A 141 -8.63 -6.32 -6.76
N ALA A 142 -8.44 -7.22 -5.83
CA ALA A 142 -8.35 -8.65 -6.08
C ALA A 142 -9.59 -9.38 -5.52
N SER A 143 -9.97 -10.48 -6.14
CA SER A 143 -11.20 -11.18 -5.80
C SER A 143 -11.02 -12.69 -5.69
N GLU A 144 -12.02 -13.30 -5.08
CA GLU A 144 -12.18 -14.75 -5.05
C GLU A 144 -12.43 -15.33 -6.47
N ASP A 145 -12.77 -14.49 -7.48
CA ASP A 145 -12.91 -14.85 -8.90
C ASP A 145 -11.58 -15.03 -9.65
N SER A 146 -10.44 -14.98 -8.94
CA SER A 146 -9.07 -15.12 -9.45
C SER A 146 -8.53 -13.95 -10.30
N ASN A 147 -9.25 -12.85 -10.39
CA ASN A 147 -8.85 -11.66 -11.15
C ASN A 147 -8.37 -10.54 -10.23
N VAL A 148 -7.46 -9.72 -10.76
CA VAL A 148 -7.07 -8.43 -10.17
C VAL A 148 -7.43 -7.33 -11.15
N ASN A 149 -8.24 -6.38 -10.73
CA ASN A 149 -8.60 -5.21 -11.50
C ASN A 149 -7.77 -4.00 -11.07
N VAL A 150 -7.26 -3.27 -12.04
CA VAL A 150 -6.47 -2.05 -11.85
C VAL A 150 -7.33 -0.85 -12.22
N TRP A 151 -7.34 0.16 -11.36
CA TRP A 151 -8.15 1.36 -11.48
C TRP A 151 -7.31 2.61 -11.33
N SER A 152 -7.58 3.63 -12.12
CA SER A 152 -7.08 4.98 -11.87
C SER A 152 -7.93 5.64 -10.77
N LEU A 153 -7.28 6.07 -9.69
CA LEU A 153 -7.96 6.78 -8.59
C LEU A 153 -8.58 8.10 -9.09
N ALA A 154 -7.89 8.82 -9.96
CA ALA A 154 -8.39 10.05 -10.55
C ALA A 154 -9.68 9.82 -11.35
N HIS A 155 -9.71 8.77 -12.18
CA HIS A 155 -10.88 8.42 -12.99
C HIS A 155 -12.09 8.03 -12.11
N LEU A 156 -11.86 7.27 -11.03
CA LEU A 156 -12.91 6.89 -10.09
C LEU A 156 -13.48 8.09 -9.30
N LEU A 157 -12.66 9.11 -9.06
CA LEU A 157 -13.05 10.31 -8.33
C LEU A 157 -13.54 11.44 -9.25
N GLU A 158 -13.46 11.28 -10.56
CA GLU A 158 -13.97 12.28 -11.50
C GLU A 158 -15.46 12.54 -11.28
N SER A 159 -15.81 13.82 -11.20
CA SER A 159 -17.14 14.25 -10.82
C SER A 159 -18.06 14.25 -12.01
N GLY A 160 -19.14 13.52 -11.94
CA GLY A 160 -20.38 13.97 -12.59
C GLY A 160 -20.86 13.23 -13.82
N GLN A 161 -20.46 11.98 -14.08
CA GLN A 161 -21.13 11.22 -15.12
C GLN A 161 -21.40 9.78 -14.68
N ASP A 162 -22.61 9.30 -14.99
CA ASP A 162 -22.99 7.88 -15.03
C ASP A 162 -22.26 7.13 -16.18
N VAL A 163 -21.03 7.52 -16.51
CA VAL A 163 -20.17 6.80 -17.45
C VAL A 163 -19.72 5.56 -16.73
N GLY A 164 -19.95 4.41 -17.36
CA GLY A 164 -19.61 3.11 -16.78
C GLY A 164 -18.20 3.10 -16.22
N LEU A 165 -18.10 3.02 -14.89
CA LEU A 165 -16.83 2.90 -14.20
C LEU A 165 -16.30 1.49 -14.47
N GLU A 166 -15.41 1.37 -15.44
CA GLU A 166 -14.74 0.13 -15.80
C GLU A 166 -13.29 0.14 -15.34
N PRO A 167 -12.70 -1.01 -15.00
CA PRO A 167 -11.30 -1.09 -14.66
C PRO A 167 -10.43 -0.77 -15.89
N ASP A 168 -9.35 -0.04 -15.68
CA ASP A 168 -8.39 0.27 -16.74
C ASP A 168 -7.75 -1.00 -17.29
N ARG A 169 -7.60 -2.01 -16.44
CA ARG A 169 -7.00 -3.30 -16.78
C ARG A 169 -7.43 -4.41 -15.83
N THR A 170 -7.49 -5.63 -16.37
CA THR A 170 -7.71 -6.86 -15.59
C THR A 170 -6.53 -7.82 -15.76
N LEU A 171 -5.99 -8.32 -14.65
CA LEU A 171 -4.91 -9.30 -14.60
C LEU A 171 -5.53 -10.66 -14.25
N SER A 172 -5.50 -11.63 -15.18
CA SER A 172 -6.29 -12.86 -15.09
C SER A 172 -5.46 -14.12 -15.36
N ASN A 173 -4.35 -14.33 -14.63
CA ASN A 173 -3.50 -15.51 -14.79
C ASN A 173 -3.63 -16.52 -13.65
N HIS A 174 -4.24 -16.14 -12.52
CA HIS A 174 -4.51 -17.05 -11.43
C HIS A 174 -5.66 -18.01 -11.77
N ARG A 175 -5.63 -19.19 -11.17
CA ARG A 175 -6.63 -20.26 -11.39
C ARG A 175 -7.55 -20.49 -10.20
N ALA A 176 -7.26 -19.83 -9.07
CA ALA A 176 -8.05 -19.92 -7.85
C ALA A 176 -8.14 -18.55 -7.17
N ALA A 177 -8.94 -18.48 -6.11
CA ALA A 177 -9.18 -17.27 -5.32
C ALA A 177 -7.87 -16.60 -4.89
N ILE A 178 -7.81 -15.29 -5.01
CA ILE A 178 -6.67 -14.50 -4.55
C ILE A 178 -6.79 -14.32 -3.05
N THR A 179 -5.70 -14.62 -2.34
CA THR A 179 -5.62 -14.55 -0.88
C THR A 179 -5.11 -13.20 -0.40
N ASP A 180 -4.12 -12.65 -1.10
CA ASP A 180 -3.51 -11.38 -0.71
C ASP A 180 -2.90 -10.65 -1.91
N LEU A 181 -2.71 -9.34 -1.77
CA LEU A 181 -2.21 -8.45 -2.81
C LEU A 181 -1.36 -7.35 -2.18
N VAL A 182 -0.15 -7.16 -2.67
CA VAL A 182 0.74 -6.10 -2.21
C VAL A 182 1.36 -5.33 -3.38
N LEU A 183 1.55 -4.03 -3.19
CA LEU A 183 2.21 -3.15 -4.14
C LEU A 183 3.63 -2.84 -3.70
N GLY A 184 4.54 -2.79 -4.66
CA GLY A 184 5.87 -2.24 -4.45
C GLY A 184 5.83 -0.72 -4.25
N PRO A 185 6.89 -0.14 -3.65
CA PRO A 185 6.98 1.30 -3.48
C PRO A 185 6.94 2.01 -4.84
N SER A 186 6.05 2.98 -4.97
CA SER A 186 5.77 3.70 -6.23
C SER A 186 6.80 4.79 -6.57
N SER A 187 7.99 4.75 -5.98
CA SER A 187 9.02 5.76 -6.18
C SER A 187 9.62 5.77 -7.59
N ASN A 188 9.42 4.70 -8.35
CA ASN A 188 9.92 4.60 -9.72
C ASN A 188 8.78 4.19 -10.66
N PRO A 189 8.37 5.04 -11.62
CA PRO A 189 7.28 4.74 -12.55
C PRO A 189 7.56 3.56 -13.49
N GLU A 190 8.82 3.14 -13.62
CA GLU A 190 9.17 1.97 -14.43
C GLU A 190 8.96 0.64 -13.69
N THR A 191 8.94 0.68 -12.36
CA THR A 191 8.80 -0.52 -11.52
C THR A 191 7.42 -0.60 -10.85
N ASN A 192 6.34 -0.44 -11.61
CA ASN A 192 4.99 -0.60 -11.08
C ASN A 192 4.72 -2.07 -10.71
N LEU A 193 5.44 -2.52 -9.69
CA LEU A 193 5.42 -3.89 -9.21
C LEU A 193 4.20 -4.13 -8.35
N CYS A 194 3.48 -5.19 -8.64
CA CYS A 194 2.49 -5.75 -7.75
C CYS A 194 2.71 -7.26 -7.63
N VAL A 195 2.40 -7.79 -6.47
CA VAL A 195 2.46 -9.22 -6.19
C VAL A 195 1.11 -9.68 -5.71
N SER A 196 0.56 -10.68 -6.37
CA SER A 196 -0.69 -11.35 -5.97
C SER A 196 -0.41 -12.77 -5.51
N ALA A 197 -1.01 -13.19 -4.41
CA ALA A 197 -0.98 -14.54 -3.89
C ALA A 197 -2.33 -15.22 -4.11
N SER A 198 -2.33 -16.51 -4.40
CA SER A 198 -3.55 -17.25 -4.68
C SER A 198 -3.54 -18.65 -4.08
N LYS A 199 -4.73 -19.20 -3.86
CA LYS A 199 -4.95 -20.60 -3.44
C LYS A 199 -4.49 -21.62 -4.47
N ASP A 200 -4.11 -21.20 -5.69
CA ASP A 200 -3.49 -22.06 -6.70
C ASP A 200 -2.02 -22.38 -6.40
N LYS A 201 -1.53 -22.03 -5.20
CA LYS A 201 -0.15 -22.20 -4.72
C LYS A 201 0.88 -21.31 -5.42
N THR A 202 0.44 -20.30 -6.13
CA THR A 202 1.34 -19.38 -6.82
C THR A 202 1.27 -17.98 -6.26
N CYS A 203 2.42 -17.28 -6.31
CA CYS A 203 2.47 -15.84 -6.26
C CYS A 203 2.96 -15.33 -7.62
N ILE A 204 2.25 -14.36 -8.19
CA ILE A 204 2.60 -13.79 -9.48
C ILE A 204 3.05 -12.34 -9.27
N LEU A 205 4.22 -12.04 -9.82
CA LEU A 205 4.78 -10.70 -9.87
C LEU A 205 4.38 -10.06 -11.20
N TRP A 206 3.80 -8.87 -11.11
CA TRP A 206 3.28 -8.14 -12.26
C TRP A 206 3.87 -6.76 -12.37
N ASN A 207 4.00 -6.27 -13.58
CA ASN A 207 3.92 -4.84 -13.83
C ASN A 207 2.43 -4.50 -14.06
N TYR A 208 1.77 -3.91 -13.06
CA TYR A 208 0.33 -3.71 -13.09
C TYR A 208 -0.13 -2.67 -14.13
N LEU A 209 0.75 -1.71 -14.51
CA LEU A 209 0.42 -0.73 -15.55
C LEU A 209 0.44 -1.34 -16.96
N THR A 210 1.42 -2.20 -17.24
CA THR A 210 1.50 -2.87 -18.55
C THR A 210 0.66 -4.14 -18.61
N GLY A 211 0.32 -4.73 -17.46
CA GLY A 211 -0.35 -6.02 -17.35
C GLY A 211 0.56 -7.22 -17.60
N GLN A 212 1.88 -6.99 -17.68
CA GLN A 212 2.83 -8.06 -17.94
C GLN A 212 3.13 -8.86 -16.68
N VAL A 213 3.14 -10.18 -16.81
CA VAL A 213 3.70 -11.08 -15.80
C VAL A 213 5.21 -10.95 -15.83
N LEU A 214 5.82 -10.60 -14.71
CA LEU A 214 7.26 -10.55 -14.56
C LEU A 214 7.80 -11.90 -14.14
N ARG A 215 7.18 -12.55 -13.15
CA ARG A 215 7.56 -13.87 -12.63
C ARG A 215 6.37 -14.60 -12.04
N THR A 216 6.44 -15.92 -12.07
CA THR A 216 5.53 -16.80 -11.35
C THR A 216 6.33 -17.61 -10.34
N LEU A 217 5.98 -17.52 -9.07
CA LEU A 217 6.56 -18.27 -7.97
C LEU A 217 5.61 -19.38 -7.58
N LEU A 218 6.10 -20.60 -7.47
CA LEU A 218 5.33 -21.78 -7.07
C LEU A 218 5.76 -22.23 -5.68
N PHE A 219 4.80 -22.38 -4.77
CA PHE A 219 4.99 -22.83 -3.40
C PHE A 219 4.45 -24.25 -3.20
N PRO A 220 4.94 -25.00 -2.20
CA PRO A 220 4.42 -26.34 -1.88
C PRO A 220 2.96 -26.32 -1.42
N THR A 221 2.59 -25.28 -0.66
CA THR A 221 1.26 -25.07 -0.07
C THR A 221 0.72 -23.70 -0.44
N SER A 222 -0.57 -23.46 -0.18
CA SER A 222 -1.23 -22.20 -0.56
C SER A 222 -0.67 -21.03 0.25
N PRO A 223 -0.19 -19.96 -0.40
CA PRO A 223 0.17 -18.71 0.26
C PRO A 223 -1.08 -18.04 0.82
N LEU A 224 -1.03 -17.59 2.07
CA LEU A 224 -2.13 -16.92 2.76
C LEU A 224 -1.95 -15.42 2.80
N CYS A 225 -0.77 -14.95 3.19
CA CYS A 225 -0.44 -13.54 3.28
C CYS A 225 0.97 -13.26 2.77
N ILE A 226 1.14 -12.09 2.22
CA ILE A 226 2.40 -11.64 1.61
C ILE A 226 2.76 -10.24 2.10
N ALA A 227 4.05 -9.95 2.17
CA ALA A 227 4.56 -8.62 2.43
C ALA A 227 5.84 -8.37 1.64
N LEU A 228 6.01 -7.16 1.14
CA LEU A 228 7.24 -6.73 0.47
C LEU A 228 8.17 -6.01 1.45
N ASP A 229 9.47 -6.21 1.24
CA ASP A 229 10.48 -5.35 1.85
C ASP A 229 10.24 -3.88 1.47
N PRO A 230 10.46 -2.91 2.36
CA PRO A 230 10.25 -1.48 2.07
C PRO A 230 10.93 -0.95 0.81
N CYS A 231 12.03 -1.58 0.39
CA CYS A 231 12.73 -1.28 -0.86
C CYS A 231 12.36 -2.21 -2.02
N ALA A 232 11.36 -3.08 -1.86
CA ALA A 232 10.96 -4.12 -2.82
C ALA A 232 12.12 -5.02 -3.29
N ARG A 233 13.06 -5.32 -2.40
CA ARG A 233 14.17 -6.24 -2.70
C ARG A 233 13.80 -7.69 -2.49
N ALA A 234 12.87 -7.93 -1.57
CA ALA A 234 12.46 -9.28 -1.17
C ALA A 234 10.95 -9.35 -0.92
N LEU A 235 10.41 -10.53 -1.12
CA LEU A 235 9.03 -10.89 -0.82
C LEU A 235 9.01 -11.90 0.33
N PHE A 236 8.21 -11.61 1.34
CA PHE A 236 7.89 -12.53 2.42
C PHE A 236 6.53 -13.15 2.16
N VAL A 237 6.45 -14.46 2.28
CA VAL A 237 5.23 -15.23 2.01
C VAL A 237 4.97 -16.18 3.17
N SER A 238 3.81 -16.10 3.77
CA SER A 238 3.35 -17.10 4.73
C SER A 238 2.36 -18.05 4.05
N SER A 239 2.52 -19.32 4.31
CA SER A 239 1.69 -20.38 3.75
C SER A 239 0.80 -21.07 4.78
N GLU A 240 -0.15 -21.85 4.29
CA GLU A 240 -1.17 -22.53 5.09
C GLU A 240 -0.58 -23.51 6.11
N ASP A 241 0.59 -24.07 5.84
CA ASP A 241 1.33 -24.99 6.71
C ASP A 241 2.14 -24.27 7.82
N GLY A 242 2.04 -22.96 7.94
CA GLY A 242 2.75 -22.16 8.95
C GLY A 242 4.19 -21.81 8.58
N ASN A 243 4.63 -22.16 7.39
CA ASN A 243 5.96 -21.81 6.88
C ASN A 243 6.03 -20.35 6.45
N LEU A 244 7.14 -19.70 6.78
CA LEU A 244 7.51 -18.39 6.26
C LEU A 244 8.61 -18.56 5.21
N TYR A 245 8.36 -18.07 4.00
CA TYR A 245 9.30 -18.07 2.89
C TYR A 245 9.85 -16.66 2.66
N LEU A 246 11.11 -16.59 2.26
CA LEU A 246 11.79 -15.39 1.78
C LEU A 246 12.19 -15.61 0.33
N VAL A 247 11.79 -14.71 -0.55
CA VAL A 247 12.17 -14.70 -1.95
C VAL A 247 12.92 -13.40 -2.25
N ASP A 248 14.22 -13.52 -2.47
CA ASP A 248 15.06 -12.38 -2.84
C ASP A 248 14.96 -12.14 -4.36
N PHE A 249 14.68 -10.88 -4.73
CA PHE A 249 14.53 -10.50 -6.14
C PHE A 249 15.86 -10.24 -6.85
N PHE A 250 16.90 -9.90 -6.11
CA PHE A 250 18.18 -9.44 -6.63
C PHE A 250 19.39 -10.25 -6.12
N GLY A 251 19.16 -11.46 -5.62
CA GLY A 251 20.21 -12.38 -5.18
C GLY A 251 21.08 -12.93 -6.32
N ASP A 252 21.77 -14.05 -6.09
CA ASP A 252 22.70 -14.67 -7.06
C ASP A 252 22.05 -14.93 -8.43
N LYS A 253 20.75 -15.22 -8.45
CA LYS A 253 19.95 -15.37 -9.66
C LYS A 253 18.83 -14.32 -9.64
N PRO A 254 19.06 -13.13 -10.22
CA PRO A 254 18.07 -12.06 -10.16
C PRO A 254 16.77 -12.48 -10.83
N LEU A 255 15.67 -12.33 -10.11
CA LEU A 255 14.32 -12.61 -10.60
C LEU A 255 13.76 -11.43 -11.39
N LEU A 256 14.18 -10.22 -11.07
CA LEU A 256 13.80 -8.98 -11.74
C LEU A 256 15.03 -8.34 -12.40
N GLY A 257 14.84 -7.68 -13.53
CA GLY A 257 15.92 -6.99 -14.26
C GLY A 257 15.66 -6.90 -15.76
N SER A 258 16.68 -6.48 -16.53
CA SER A 258 16.59 -6.20 -17.97
C SER A 258 16.23 -7.40 -18.86
N ARG A 259 16.40 -8.63 -18.37
CA ARG A 259 16.00 -9.86 -19.08
C ARG A 259 14.63 -10.40 -18.62
N SER A 260 13.82 -9.58 -18.00
CA SER A 260 12.55 -10.02 -17.41
C SER A 260 11.57 -10.62 -18.42
N ALA A 261 11.57 -10.15 -19.66
CA ALA A 261 10.67 -10.63 -20.70
C ALA A 261 10.95 -12.10 -21.11
N GLU A 262 12.21 -12.50 -21.20
CA GLU A 262 12.60 -13.89 -21.55
C GLU A 262 12.29 -14.87 -20.40
N LEU A 263 12.36 -14.38 -19.18
CA LEU A 263 12.17 -15.17 -17.97
C LEU A 263 10.71 -15.15 -17.44
N ALA A 264 9.83 -14.36 -18.05
CA ALA A 264 8.42 -14.23 -17.61
C ALA A 264 7.64 -15.55 -17.68
N SER A 265 7.99 -16.43 -18.62
CA SER A 265 7.39 -17.76 -18.78
C SER A 265 7.93 -18.81 -17.82
N ILE A 266 9.03 -18.53 -17.11
CA ILE A 266 9.68 -19.49 -16.23
C ILE A 266 9.02 -19.43 -14.85
N VAL A 267 8.54 -20.59 -14.39
CA VAL A 267 8.03 -20.76 -13.04
C VAL A 267 9.20 -21.06 -12.09
N VAL A 268 9.35 -20.26 -11.06
CA VAL A 268 10.38 -20.44 -10.03
C VAL A 268 9.78 -21.20 -8.86
N GLN A 269 10.33 -22.37 -8.54
CA GLN A 269 9.91 -23.15 -7.38
C GLN A 269 10.62 -22.66 -6.12
N VAL A 270 9.85 -22.35 -5.10
CA VAL A 270 10.33 -21.92 -3.78
C VAL A 270 10.06 -23.05 -2.79
N ASN A 271 11.09 -23.83 -2.48
CA ASN A 271 10.93 -25.04 -1.66
C ASN A 271 11.54 -24.90 -0.25
N SER A 272 12.45 -23.94 -0.03
CA SER A 272 13.12 -23.74 1.25
C SER A 272 12.43 -22.63 2.05
N PRO A 273 11.78 -22.94 3.19
CA PRO A 273 11.26 -21.89 4.06
C PRO A 273 12.41 -21.18 4.80
N LEU A 274 12.24 -19.91 5.10
CA LEU A 274 13.10 -19.15 6.00
C LEU A 274 12.99 -19.71 7.43
N GLY A 275 11.79 -20.11 7.81
CA GLY A 275 11.51 -20.71 9.11
C GLY A 275 10.10 -21.29 9.18
N VAL A 276 9.90 -22.08 10.21
CA VAL A 276 8.62 -22.75 10.48
C VAL A 276 8.11 -22.25 11.82
N ALA A 277 6.84 -21.82 11.86
CA ALA A 277 6.20 -21.47 13.10
C ALA A 277 5.80 -22.74 13.86
N ASP A 278 5.78 -22.68 15.20
CA ASP A 278 5.32 -23.78 16.02
C ASP A 278 3.86 -24.17 15.64
N GLU A 279 3.54 -25.44 15.67
CA GLU A 279 2.17 -25.93 15.43
C GLU A 279 1.15 -25.30 16.39
N GLU A 280 1.60 -24.89 17.57
CA GLU A 280 0.77 -24.17 18.55
C GLU A 280 0.38 -22.76 18.10
N ALA A 281 1.10 -22.14 17.18
CA ALA A 281 0.76 -20.83 16.65
C ALA A 281 -0.32 -20.90 15.55
N GLY A 282 -0.37 -22.01 14.80
CA GLY A 282 -1.21 -22.17 13.62
C GLY A 282 -0.67 -21.37 12.42
N SER A 283 -1.42 -21.35 11.32
CA SER A 283 -1.04 -20.58 10.14
C SER A 283 -1.03 -19.06 10.42
N ALA A 284 -0.12 -18.35 9.78
CA ALA A 284 -0.12 -16.89 9.85
C ALA A 284 -1.20 -16.32 8.91
N SER A 285 -1.99 -15.41 9.43
CA SER A 285 -3.11 -14.75 8.74
C SER A 285 -2.76 -13.32 8.30
N CYS A 286 -1.68 -12.76 8.81
CA CYS A 286 -1.19 -11.44 8.42
C CYS A 286 0.32 -11.34 8.63
N LEU A 287 0.95 -10.53 7.78
CA LEU A 287 2.38 -10.22 7.78
C LEU A 287 2.59 -8.71 7.82
N SER A 288 3.66 -8.28 8.48
CA SER A 288 4.13 -6.90 8.40
C SER A 288 5.66 -6.86 8.53
N VAL A 289 6.30 -6.06 7.71
CA VAL A 289 7.76 -5.91 7.67
C VAL A 289 8.12 -4.59 8.32
N SER A 290 9.17 -4.57 9.16
CA SER A 290 9.69 -3.33 9.75
C SER A 290 10.23 -2.39 8.69
N TYR A 291 10.18 -1.08 8.96
CA TYR A 291 10.65 -0.06 8.00
C TYR A 291 12.14 -0.21 7.64
N ASP A 292 12.95 -0.71 8.56
CA ASP A 292 14.36 -0.98 8.32
C ASP A 292 14.63 -2.32 7.61
N GLY A 293 13.59 -3.13 7.38
CA GLY A 293 13.69 -4.43 6.73
C GLY A 293 14.44 -5.50 7.54
N THR A 294 14.67 -5.27 8.83
CA THR A 294 15.44 -6.20 9.68
C THR A 294 14.58 -7.25 10.37
N SER A 295 13.30 -7.01 10.51
CA SER A 295 12.37 -7.92 11.17
C SER A 295 11.02 -8.02 10.49
N VAL A 296 10.47 -9.22 10.55
CA VAL A 296 9.11 -9.53 10.07
C VAL A 296 8.27 -9.90 11.29
N LEU A 297 7.07 -9.37 11.34
CA LEU A 297 6.07 -9.76 12.31
C LEU A 297 5.00 -10.62 11.63
N THR A 298 4.60 -11.69 12.27
CA THR A 298 3.52 -12.57 11.81
C THR A 298 2.44 -12.67 12.87
N GLY A 299 1.20 -12.48 12.45
CA GLY A 299 0.03 -12.70 13.31
C GLY A 299 -0.64 -14.02 12.94
N HIS A 300 -0.94 -14.82 13.94
CA HIS A 300 -1.36 -16.20 13.76
C HIS A 300 -2.82 -16.43 14.16
N THR A 301 -3.43 -17.46 13.56
CA THR A 301 -4.83 -17.84 13.79
C THR A 301 -5.12 -18.27 15.23
N LYS A 302 -4.10 -18.75 15.98
CA LYS A 302 -4.23 -19.10 17.39
C LYS A 302 -3.87 -17.97 18.36
N GLY A 303 -3.77 -16.73 17.85
CA GLY A 303 -3.61 -15.52 18.67
C GLY A 303 -2.17 -15.12 18.97
N LYS A 304 -1.17 -15.91 18.57
CA LYS A 304 0.23 -15.58 18.77
C LYS A 304 0.70 -14.52 17.77
N ILE A 305 1.56 -13.62 18.24
CA ILE A 305 2.32 -12.68 17.40
C ILE A 305 3.78 -13.06 17.53
N LEU A 306 4.41 -13.42 16.41
CA LEU A 306 5.81 -13.83 16.34
C LEU A 306 6.64 -12.77 15.64
N LYS A 307 7.87 -12.58 16.10
CA LYS A 307 8.89 -11.73 15.48
C LYS A 307 10.00 -12.62 14.92
N TRP A 308 10.29 -12.42 13.64
CA TRP A 308 11.38 -13.06 12.91
C TRP A 308 12.49 -12.04 12.73
N ASN A 309 13.68 -12.35 13.22
CA ASN A 309 14.86 -11.52 13.00
C ASN A 309 15.59 -12.03 11.76
N LEU A 310 15.71 -11.18 10.74
CA LEU A 310 16.31 -11.54 9.47
C LEU A 310 17.85 -11.50 9.52
N VAL A 311 18.43 -10.85 10.50
CA VAL A 311 19.88 -10.71 10.64
C VAL A 311 20.50 -12.01 11.17
N ASP A 312 19.88 -12.59 12.19
CA ASP A 312 20.47 -13.72 12.93
C ASP A 312 19.92 -15.09 12.52
N ASN A 313 18.93 -15.13 11.61
CA ASN A 313 18.19 -16.36 11.23
C ASN A 313 17.79 -17.21 12.44
N SER A 314 17.53 -16.55 13.57
CA SER A 314 17.16 -17.18 14.83
C SER A 314 15.72 -17.66 14.79
N HIS A 315 15.37 -18.60 15.67
CA HIS A 315 13.98 -19.01 15.85
C HIS A 315 13.08 -17.79 16.14
N PRO A 316 11.82 -17.82 15.68
CA PRO A 316 10.89 -16.72 15.92
C PRO A 316 10.67 -16.51 17.41
N THR A 317 10.64 -15.25 17.83
CA THR A 317 10.36 -14.89 19.22
C THR A 317 8.89 -14.55 19.39
N GLU A 318 8.21 -15.15 20.36
CA GLU A 318 6.84 -14.80 20.71
C GLU A 318 6.83 -13.44 21.41
N LEU A 319 6.12 -12.47 20.84
CA LEU A 319 5.95 -11.14 21.41
C LEU A 319 4.72 -11.03 22.30
N ALA A 320 3.62 -11.65 21.88
CA ALA A 320 2.35 -11.62 22.59
C ALA A 320 1.43 -12.76 22.15
N ASN A 321 0.46 -13.06 23.03
CA ASN A 321 -0.68 -13.89 22.70
C ASN A 321 -1.97 -13.12 23.02
N LEU A 322 -2.77 -12.83 21.99
CA LEU A 322 -4.01 -12.04 22.09
C LEU A 322 -5.23 -12.92 22.38
N ASN A 323 -5.05 -14.24 22.50
CA ASN A 323 -6.11 -15.22 22.79
C ASN A 323 -7.30 -15.22 21.81
N ALA A 324 -7.12 -14.64 20.63
CA ALA A 324 -8.07 -14.70 19.52
C ALA A 324 -7.31 -14.59 18.22
N SER A 325 -7.86 -15.06 17.10
CA SER A 325 -7.20 -15.03 15.82
C SER A 325 -6.75 -13.60 15.45
N VAL A 326 -5.46 -13.40 15.24
CA VAL A 326 -4.91 -12.13 14.77
C VAL A 326 -5.16 -12.02 13.27
N THR A 327 -5.88 -11.02 12.84
CA THR A 327 -6.36 -10.91 11.44
C THR A 327 -5.65 -9.85 10.63
N ASN A 328 -5.21 -8.77 11.25
CA ASN A 328 -4.47 -7.71 10.58
C ASN A 328 -3.32 -7.24 11.45
N MET A 329 -2.24 -6.84 10.78
CA MET A 329 -1.09 -6.22 11.42
C MET A 329 -0.52 -5.14 10.51
N ILE A 330 -0.39 -3.92 11.03
CA ILE A 330 0.11 -2.77 10.28
C ILE A 330 1.16 -2.07 11.12
N MET A 331 2.34 -1.87 10.57
CA MET A 331 3.36 -1.02 11.17
C MET A 331 3.18 0.42 10.73
N ALA A 332 3.27 1.34 11.66
CA ALA A 332 3.14 2.75 11.43
C ALA A 332 4.22 3.53 12.18
N PRO A 333 4.68 4.67 11.64
CA PRO A 333 5.59 5.54 12.37
C PRO A 333 4.91 6.08 13.63
N LEU A 334 5.72 6.29 14.69
CA LEU A 334 5.23 6.98 15.88
C LEU A 334 4.70 8.37 15.50
N LEU A 335 3.54 8.70 16.00
CA LEU A 335 3.04 10.07 15.98
C LEU A 335 4.04 10.95 16.72
N ARG A 336 4.87 11.69 15.99
CA ARG A 336 5.76 12.68 16.58
C ARG A 336 4.89 13.73 17.28
N GLY A 337 5.06 13.90 18.59
CA GLY A 337 4.24 14.70 19.49
C GLY A 337 4.24 16.22 19.28
N LYS A 338 4.37 16.70 18.04
CA LYS A 338 3.80 17.97 17.67
C LYS A 338 2.35 17.67 17.27
N ALA A 339 1.52 17.57 18.27
CA ALA A 339 0.11 17.76 18.06
C ALA A 339 -0.08 19.09 17.30
N SER A 340 -0.13 19.05 16.00
CA SER A 340 -0.96 19.95 15.27
C SER A 340 -2.32 19.80 15.95
N SER A 341 -2.83 20.86 16.55
CA SER A 341 -4.13 20.86 17.22
C SER A 341 -5.29 20.72 16.22
N GLN A 342 -5.00 20.28 15.02
CA GLN A 342 -5.91 20.05 13.93
C GLN A 342 -6.66 18.76 14.20
N THR A 343 -7.85 18.88 14.73
CA THR A 343 -8.80 17.76 14.77
C THR A 343 -9.35 17.56 13.36
N VAL A 344 -8.78 16.60 12.63
CA VAL A 344 -9.38 16.16 11.37
C VAL A 344 -10.73 15.53 11.69
N THR A 345 -11.80 16.13 11.19
CA THR A 345 -13.16 15.64 11.42
C THR A 345 -13.55 14.71 10.29
N VAL A 346 -13.89 13.47 10.62
CA VAL A 346 -14.38 12.50 9.64
C VAL A 346 -15.87 12.76 9.37
N VAL A 347 -16.20 13.00 8.11
CA VAL A 347 -17.57 13.28 7.65
C VAL A 347 -18.21 11.96 7.17
N LYS A 348 -19.36 11.61 7.76
CA LYS A 348 -20.11 10.41 7.37
C LYS A 348 -20.63 10.54 5.93
N PRO A 349 -20.63 9.44 5.15
CA PRO A 349 -21.16 9.47 3.79
C PRO A 349 -22.64 9.86 3.80
N ASN A 350 -23.00 10.80 2.94
CA ASN A 350 -24.38 11.22 2.78
C ASN A 350 -24.98 10.52 1.55
N GLN A 351 -25.80 9.50 1.80
CA GLN A 351 -26.42 8.70 0.76
C GLN A 351 -27.56 9.43 0.01
N ALA A 352 -28.09 10.51 0.58
CA ALA A 352 -29.27 11.19 0.05
C ALA A 352 -28.97 12.36 -0.88
N GLN A 353 -27.77 12.89 -0.90
CA GLN A 353 -27.43 14.08 -1.68
C GLN A 353 -26.44 13.75 -2.80
N ARG A 354 -26.93 13.69 -4.04
CA ARG A 354 -26.10 13.68 -5.26
C ARG A 354 -25.44 15.05 -5.54
N GLN A 355 -25.82 16.11 -4.83
CA GLN A 355 -25.24 17.44 -4.95
C GLN A 355 -24.31 17.70 -3.78
N TYR A 356 -23.05 17.99 -4.09
CA TYR A 356 -22.02 18.27 -3.10
C TYR A 356 -22.08 19.73 -2.67
N THR A 357 -22.20 19.94 -1.36
CA THR A 357 -21.71 21.17 -0.76
C THR A 357 -20.25 20.88 -0.39
N LEU A 358 -19.32 21.43 -1.14
CA LEU A 358 -17.90 21.35 -0.83
C LEU A 358 -17.65 22.22 0.41
N THR A 359 -17.67 21.63 1.58
CA THR A 359 -17.13 22.25 2.78
C THR A 359 -15.64 21.96 2.80
N ALA A 360 -14.87 22.76 2.05
CA ALA A 360 -13.43 22.77 2.17
C ALA A 360 -13.09 23.49 3.47
N GLN A 361 -12.60 22.76 4.45
CA GLN A 361 -11.94 23.36 5.59
C GLN A 361 -10.53 23.73 5.13
N LEU A 362 -10.36 24.99 4.74
CA LEU A 362 -9.05 25.55 4.40
C LEU A 362 -8.28 25.75 5.71
N GLU A 363 -7.60 24.71 6.15
CA GLU A 363 -6.63 24.82 7.24
C GLU A 363 -5.27 25.18 6.64
N GLY A 364 -5.02 26.46 6.52
CA GLY A 364 -3.72 27.00 6.18
C GLY A 364 -3.07 27.58 7.43
N ASN A 365 -1.91 27.10 7.81
CA ASN A 365 -1.05 27.82 8.73
C ASN A 365 -0.47 29.02 7.95
N LEU A 366 -1.11 30.18 8.08
CA LEU A 366 -0.70 31.43 7.42
C LEU A 366 0.74 31.85 7.77
N SER A 367 1.30 31.24 8.83
CA SER A 367 2.69 31.44 9.25
C SER A 367 3.66 30.33 8.77
N SER A 368 3.18 29.29 8.12
CA SER A 368 4.06 28.28 7.53
C SER A 368 4.56 28.82 6.17
N ASN A 369 5.85 28.98 6.05
CA ASN A 369 6.46 29.25 4.76
C ASN A 369 6.01 28.18 3.76
N SER A 370 5.45 28.61 2.65
CA SER A 370 5.04 27.70 1.60
C SER A 370 6.24 26.88 1.12
N ARG A 371 6.02 25.71 0.53
CA ARG A 371 7.10 24.94 -0.10
C ARG A 371 7.86 25.76 -1.13
N PHE A 372 7.17 26.70 -1.77
CA PHE A 372 7.75 27.66 -2.72
C PHE A 372 8.65 28.66 -2.00
N ASP A 373 8.23 29.22 -0.84
CA ASP A 373 9.08 30.10 -0.03
C ASP A 373 10.29 29.37 0.55
N GLN A 374 10.12 28.11 0.92
CA GLN A 374 11.24 27.27 1.35
C GLN A 374 12.24 27.03 0.22
N MET A 375 11.77 26.80 -1.01
CA MET A 375 12.64 26.66 -2.18
C MET A 375 13.31 27.99 -2.58
N LEU A 376 12.59 29.13 -2.51
CA LEU A 376 13.14 30.45 -2.77
C LEU A 376 14.18 30.86 -1.72
N ASN A 377 13.96 30.49 -0.46
CA ASN A 377 14.86 30.82 0.65
C ASN A 377 15.89 29.72 0.95
N SER A 378 15.82 28.57 0.24
CA SER A 378 16.89 27.58 0.31
C SER A 378 18.16 28.22 -0.25
N LYS A 379 19.25 28.19 0.52
CA LYS A 379 20.56 28.52 -0.02
C LYS A 379 20.81 27.56 -1.17
N GLY A 380 20.86 28.09 -2.39
CA GLY A 380 21.21 27.30 -3.56
C GLY A 380 22.52 26.54 -3.35
N PHE A 381 22.84 25.63 -4.22
CA PHE A 381 24.12 24.95 -4.16
C PHE A 381 25.26 25.97 -4.05
N SER A 382 26.23 25.70 -3.19
CA SER A 382 27.37 26.57 -3.04
C SER A 382 28.10 26.75 -4.41
N PRO A 383 28.70 27.90 -4.70
CA PRO A 383 29.43 28.08 -5.97
C PRO A 383 30.49 26.99 -6.20
N GLU A 384 31.04 26.44 -5.12
CA GLU A 384 32.02 25.35 -5.15
C GLU A 384 31.39 24.02 -5.61
N THR A 385 30.22 23.65 -5.08
CA THR A 385 29.49 22.42 -5.50
C THR A 385 29.00 22.54 -6.96
N ILE A 386 28.61 23.75 -7.41
CA ILE A 386 28.25 23.98 -8.79
C ILE A 386 29.48 23.86 -9.71
N ALA A 387 30.62 24.44 -9.30
CA ALA A 387 31.88 24.35 -10.05
C ALA A 387 32.37 22.89 -10.13
N GLU A 388 32.26 22.12 -9.06
CA GLU A 388 32.62 20.69 -9.03
C GLU A 388 31.71 19.84 -9.91
N ALA A 389 30.39 20.10 -9.89
CA ALA A 389 29.43 19.46 -10.79
C ALA A 389 29.71 19.81 -12.26
N ILE A 390 30.01 21.06 -12.58
CA ILE A 390 30.39 21.49 -13.93
C ILE A 390 31.71 20.82 -14.37
N ALA A 391 32.69 20.74 -13.47
CA ALA A 391 33.97 20.10 -13.75
C ALA A 391 33.79 18.58 -13.97
N SER A 392 32.93 17.91 -13.22
CA SER A 392 32.62 16.47 -13.38
C SER A 392 31.90 16.20 -14.70
N LEU A 393 31.00 17.09 -15.13
CA LEU A 393 30.32 17.00 -16.42
C LEU A 393 31.23 17.40 -17.60
N SER A 394 32.28 18.20 -17.34
CA SER A 394 33.23 18.69 -18.36
C SER A 394 34.49 17.82 -18.48
N ALA A 395 34.67 16.85 -17.56
CA ALA A 395 35.77 15.91 -17.63
C ALA A 395 35.60 15.01 -18.86
N PRO A 396 36.62 14.94 -19.77
CA PRO A 396 36.51 14.07 -20.91
C PRO A 396 36.45 12.61 -20.46
N SER A 397 35.30 12.01 -20.64
CA SER A 397 35.13 10.55 -20.42
C SER A 397 36.04 9.84 -21.43
N SER A 398 36.93 9.00 -20.93
CA SER A 398 37.83 8.16 -21.72
C SER A 398 37.10 6.96 -22.33
N GLY A 399 36.03 7.21 -23.08
CA GLY A 399 35.22 6.18 -23.74
C GLY A 399 34.72 6.71 -25.09
N GLY A 400 35.36 6.25 -26.15
CA GLY A 400 35.16 6.81 -27.48
C GLY A 400 33.83 6.47 -28.14
N SER A 401 33.54 7.12 -29.22
CA SER A 401 32.47 7.04 -30.23
C SER A 401 31.06 7.43 -29.77
N ASP A 402 30.57 6.89 -28.64
CA ASP A 402 29.17 7.15 -28.20
C ASP A 402 28.94 8.58 -27.70
N ASP A 403 29.97 9.23 -27.16
CA ASP A 403 29.91 10.62 -26.67
C ASP A 403 29.81 11.65 -27.81
N MET A 404 30.38 11.36 -28.98
CA MET A 404 30.26 12.20 -30.17
C MET A 404 28.85 12.14 -30.76
N ASP A 405 28.23 10.97 -30.76
CA ASP A 405 26.86 10.77 -31.24
C ASP A 405 25.84 11.40 -30.29
N LEU A 406 26.04 11.26 -28.98
CA LEU A 406 25.21 11.94 -27.98
C LEU A 406 25.33 13.48 -28.02
N LYS A 407 26.54 14.03 -28.27
CA LYS A 407 26.69 15.46 -28.49
C LYS A 407 25.96 15.93 -29.72
N ARG A 408 26.06 15.20 -30.82
CA ARG A 408 25.39 15.53 -32.07
C ARG A 408 23.88 15.50 -31.91
N GLN A 409 23.33 14.49 -31.23
CA GLN A 409 21.91 14.42 -30.92
C GLN A 409 21.43 15.54 -30.00
N ASN A 410 22.24 15.96 -29.03
CA ASN A 410 21.93 17.09 -28.16
C ASN A 410 21.91 18.40 -28.93
N ASP A 411 22.80 18.59 -29.87
CA ASP A 411 22.85 19.82 -30.68
C ASP A 411 21.69 19.86 -31.67
N GLU A 412 21.34 18.74 -32.30
CA GLU A 412 20.14 18.59 -33.14
C GLU A 412 18.84 18.87 -32.35
N LEU A 413 18.71 18.33 -31.14
CA LEU A 413 17.57 18.61 -30.27
C LEU A 413 17.47 20.07 -29.86
N ARG A 414 18.59 20.74 -29.62
CA ARG A 414 18.62 22.17 -29.30
C ARG A 414 18.21 23.04 -30.48
N GLU A 415 18.56 22.67 -31.71
CA GLU A 415 18.08 23.36 -32.92
C GLU A 415 16.56 23.20 -33.08
N ILE A 416 16.01 21.98 -32.90
CA ILE A 416 14.57 21.73 -32.94
C ILE A 416 13.84 22.57 -31.89
N ILE A 417 14.35 22.65 -30.69
CA ILE A 417 13.76 23.48 -29.61
C ILE A 417 13.75 24.95 -29.99
N LYS A 418 14.83 25.46 -30.59
CA LYS A 418 14.89 26.86 -31.05
C LYS A 418 13.89 27.14 -32.17
N GLU A 419 13.77 26.23 -33.12
CA GLU A 419 12.76 26.35 -34.20
C GLU A 419 11.33 26.34 -33.65
N GLN A 420 11.03 25.44 -32.71
CA GLN A 420 9.70 25.39 -32.07
C GLN A 420 9.40 26.66 -31.28
N GLN A 421 10.37 27.20 -30.54
CA GLN A 421 10.23 28.47 -29.82
C GLN A 421 10.01 29.66 -30.79
N ALA A 422 10.70 29.68 -31.92
CA ALA A 422 10.53 30.71 -32.93
C ALA A 422 9.13 30.62 -33.58
N LEU A 423 8.65 29.40 -33.85
CA LEU A 423 7.33 29.16 -34.41
C LEU A 423 6.22 29.53 -33.43
N GLN A 424 6.41 29.20 -32.15
CA GLN A 424 5.49 29.58 -31.08
C GLN A 424 5.42 31.08 -30.87
N LYS A 425 6.57 31.78 -30.94
CA LYS A 425 6.64 33.24 -30.91
C LYS A 425 5.91 33.88 -32.09
N ALA A 426 6.14 33.39 -33.31
CA ALA A 426 5.48 33.88 -34.52
C ALA A 426 3.97 33.64 -34.50
N THR A 427 3.52 32.51 -33.95
CA THR A 427 2.08 32.25 -33.76
C THR A 427 1.45 33.17 -32.74
N MET A 428 2.13 33.45 -31.63
CA MET A 428 1.66 34.41 -30.61
C MET A 428 1.60 35.83 -31.15
N GLU A 429 2.58 36.26 -31.95
CA GLU A 429 2.57 37.57 -32.62
C GLU A 429 1.38 37.69 -33.60
N ARG A 430 1.11 36.66 -34.42
CA ARG A 430 -0.08 36.61 -35.29
C ARG A 430 -1.41 36.64 -34.52
N TYR A 431 -1.48 35.97 -33.37
CA TYR A 431 -2.65 36.05 -32.51
C TYR A 431 -2.81 37.44 -31.86
N ALA A 432 -1.72 38.12 -31.56
CA ALA A 432 -1.77 39.48 -31.03
C ALA A 432 -2.17 40.53 -32.08
N GLU A 433 -1.77 40.33 -33.36
CA GLU A 433 -2.19 41.19 -34.48
C GLU A 433 -3.65 40.94 -34.95
N ALA A 434 -4.22 39.75 -34.65
CA ALA A 434 -5.59 39.40 -35.02
C ALA A 434 -6.65 39.81 -33.98
N LYS A 435 -6.23 40.36 -32.82
CA LYS A 435 -7.03 40.91 -31.76
C LYS A 435 -7.04 42.45 -31.80
#